data_d8660077303da9341ff00033fc750cc4
#
_entry.id   d8660077303da9341ff00033fc750cc4
#
_cell.length_a   1.000
_cell.length_b   1.000
_cell.length_c   1.000
_cell.angle_alpha   90.00
_cell.angle_beta   90.00
_cell.angle_gamma   90.00
#
_symmetry.space_group_name_H-M   'P 1'
#
loop_
_entity.id
_entity.type
_entity.pdbx_description
1 polymer ?
#
loop_
_entity_poly.entity_id
_entity_poly.type
_entity_poly.pdbx_seq_one_letter_code
_entity_poly.pdbx_strand_id
1 'polypeptide(L)'
;DVYKRQAKKMAAAQSGEELVQLYREENAMMAHYHTASCLASIHYTQDTRDEYWSGEQEWFDATGPAVSNAARNVAEAILSNPHAKALEEAFGTRILPSLRNLVLSMDDRVIELQKEENALTSAYQKLYGGAMAELDGKQLTIPQLTLYKQSTDPAMRRKAYEAEAVYFDAHRAEFDEIYDKMVKNRNEQARILGYNDYSELSYIRMNRIGYGPAEVAAFRQEVVEQVVPMIQKALALRNKRTGIENPMFWDSTISFADGNPVPHGSYDELMAGSRKMYHELSPETAEFIDFMQDNEMFDVLSRPGKMSGGYEEMLPDYKTPFIFANWNGTAGDVDVLTLSLIHISEPTRLALIS
;
A
#
# COMPACT_ATOMS: atom_id res chain seq x y z
N ASP A 1 -25.53 -8.41 12.05
CA ASP A 1 -26.90 -8.73 11.60
C ASP A 1 -27.28 -8.15 10.24
N VAL A 2 -26.76 -7.01 9.83
CA VAL A 2 -27.03 -6.42 8.50
C VAL A 2 -26.48 -7.31 7.39
N TYR A 3 -25.24 -7.74 7.49
CA TYR A 3 -24.57 -8.60 6.49
C TYR A 3 -25.27 -9.98 6.33
N LYS A 4 -25.72 -10.58 7.43
CA LYS A 4 -26.49 -11.83 7.36
C LYS A 4 -27.82 -11.67 6.61
N ARG A 5 -28.43 -10.47 6.72
CA ARG A 5 -29.63 -10.12 5.96
C ARG A 5 -29.31 -9.92 4.48
N GLN A 6 -28.18 -9.28 4.16
CA GLN A 6 -27.77 -9.09 2.76
C GLN A 6 -27.45 -10.42 2.07
N ALA A 7 -26.69 -11.32 2.68
CA ALA A 7 -26.44 -12.64 2.10
C ALA A 7 -27.75 -13.40 1.81
N LYS A 8 -28.76 -13.33 2.71
CA LYS A 8 -30.08 -13.93 2.46
C LYS A 8 -30.82 -13.27 1.29
N LYS A 9 -30.76 -11.94 1.15
CA LYS A 9 -31.37 -11.23 0.03
C LYS A 9 -30.69 -11.62 -1.30
N MET A 10 -29.35 -11.68 -1.33
CA MET A 10 -28.60 -12.11 -2.51
C MET A 10 -28.99 -13.54 -2.96
N ALA A 11 -29.08 -14.46 -2.00
CA ALA A 11 -29.50 -15.83 -2.28
C ALA A 11 -30.95 -15.93 -2.79
N ALA A 12 -31.85 -15.04 -2.36
CA ALA A 12 -33.26 -15.04 -2.66
C ALA A 12 -33.63 -14.21 -3.92
N ALA A 13 -32.71 -13.47 -4.51
CA ALA A 13 -32.98 -12.64 -5.69
C ALA A 13 -33.51 -13.47 -6.85
N GLN A 14 -34.62 -13.00 -7.44
CA GLN A 14 -35.37 -13.72 -8.44
C GLN A 14 -35.05 -13.27 -9.89
N SER A 15 -34.24 -12.22 -10.04
CA SER A 15 -33.81 -11.71 -11.36
C SER A 15 -32.38 -11.16 -11.30
N GLY A 16 -31.76 -11.01 -12.50
CA GLY A 16 -30.45 -10.38 -12.62
C GLY A 16 -30.45 -8.91 -12.20
N GLU A 17 -31.52 -8.17 -12.55
CA GLU A 17 -31.66 -6.76 -12.17
C GLU A 17 -31.74 -6.61 -10.64
N GLU A 18 -32.52 -7.42 -9.97
CA GLU A 18 -32.63 -7.43 -8.50
C GLU A 18 -31.26 -7.74 -7.86
N LEU A 19 -30.55 -8.74 -8.37
CA LEU A 19 -29.23 -9.12 -7.84
C LEU A 19 -28.21 -7.99 -8.04
N VAL A 20 -28.17 -7.33 -9.19
CA VAL A 20 -27.32 -6.18 -9.47
C VAL A 20 -27.63 -5.01 -8.55
N GLN A 21 -28.93 -4.72 -8.31
CA GLN A 21 -29.34 -3.65 -7.40
C GLN A 21 -28.91 -3.94 -5.96
N LEU A 22 -29.15 -5.15 -5.48
CA LEU A 22 -28.71 -5.58 -4.14
C LEU A 22 -27.19 -5.49 -3.97
N TYR A 23 -26.43 -5.84 -5.01
CA TYR A 23 -24.98 -5.72 -4.99
C TYR A 23 -24.51 -4.26 -4.93
N ARG A 24 -25.19 -3.34 -5.61
CA ARG A 24 -24.91 -1.89 -5.48
C ARG A 24 -25.18 -1.39 -4.07
N GLU A 25 -26.26 -1.82 -3.44
CA GLU A 25 -26.58 -1.47 -2.04
C GLU A 25 -25.50 -1.99 -1.07
N GLU A 26 -25.04 -3.22 -1.26
CA GLU A 26 -23.94 -3.81 -0.49
C GLU A 26 -22.65 -3.03 -0.65
N ASN A 27 -22.26 -2.71 -1.90
CA ASN A 27 -21.07 -1.91 -2.17
C ASN A 27 -21.14 -0.52 -1.52
N ALA A 28 -22.29 0.15 -1.55
CA ALA A 28 -22.47 1.44 -0.90
C ALA A 28 -22.30 1.34 0.64
N MET A 29 -22.83 0.28 1.24
CA MET A 29 -22.66 0.03 2.67
C MET A 29 -21.20 -0.28 3.03
N MET A 30 -20.53 -1.10 2.21
CA MET A 30 -19.12 -1.41 2.40
C MET A 30 -18.21 -0.20 2.18
N ALA A 31 -18.60 0.72 1.30
CA ALA A 31 -17.89 1.98 1.08
C ALA A 31 -17.80 2.82 2.37
N HIS A 32 -18.89 2.95 3.12
CA HIS A 32 -18.88 3.64 4.41
C HIS A 32 -17.94 2.98 5.43
N TYR A 33 -18.02 1.65 5.56
CA TYR A 33 -17.12 0.91 6.45
C TYR A 33 -15.65 1.08 6.03
N HIS A 34 -15.38 0.96 4.73
CA HIS A 34 -14.03 1.10 4.19
C HIS A 34 -13.49 2.51 4.40
N THR A 35 -14.29 3.56 4.11
CA THR A 35 -13.89 4.94 4.36
C THR A 35 -13.54 5.17 5.83
N ALA A 36 -14.35 4.69 6.77
CA ALA A 36 -14.08 4.83 8.20
C ALA A 36 -12.80 4.11 8.62
N SER A 37 -12.58 2.88 8.12
CA SER A 37 -11.36 2.10 8.36
C SER A 37 -10.11 2.79 7.79
N CYS A 38 -10.19 3.31 6.56
CA CYS A 38 -9.10 4.05 5.93
C CYS A 38 -8.76 5.32 6.72
N LEU A 39 -9.75 6.09 7.17
CA LEU A 39 -9.51 7.30 7.98
C LEU A 39 -8.82 6.96 9.30
N ALA A 40 -9.25 5.90 10.00
CA ALA A 40 -8.58 5.44 11.23
C ALA A 40 -7.12 5.07 10.94
N SER A 41 -6.86 4.30 9.88
CA SER A 41 -5.51 3.89 9.48
C SER A 41 -4.63 5.08 9.05
N ILE A 42 -5.18 6.03 8.28
CA ILE A 42 -4.49 7.25 7.87
C ILE A 42 -4.04 8.04 9.10
N HIS A 43 -4.95 8.35 10.00
CA HIS A 43 -4.63 9.12 11.20
C HIS A 43 -3.66 8.38 12.14
N TYR A 44 -3.83 7.06 12.30
CA TYR A 44 -2.88 6.25 13.05
C TYR A 44 -1.48 6.30 12.46
N THR A 45 -1.33 6.18 11.14
CA THR A 45 -0.02 6.21 10.48
C THR A 45 0.58 7.62 10.40
N GLN A 46 -0.24 8.68 10.47
CA GLN A 46 0.21 10.06 10.57
C GLN A 46 0.92 10.37 11.90
N ASP A 47 0.46 9.77 13.00
CA ASP A 47 1.18 9.77 14.30
C ASP A 47 0.83 8.51 15.11
N THR A 48 1.70 7.52 15.06
CA THR A 48 1.52 6.25 15.78
C THR A 48 1.56 6.36 17.31
N ARG A 49 1.77 7.58 17.86
CA ARG A 49 1.78 7.89 19.29
C ARG A 49 0.43 8.44 19.77
N ASP A 50 -0.46 8.79 18.84
CA ASP A 50 -1.80 9.28 19.18
C ASP A 50 -2.64 8.13 19.77
N GLU A 51 -3.05 8.27 21.03
CA GLU A 51 -3.76 7.22 21.77
C GLU A 51 -5.18 7.00 21.23
N TYR A 52 -5.85 8.08 20.76
CA TYR A 52 -7.20 7.97 20.21
C TYR A 52 -7.19 7.18 18.89
N TRP A 53 -6.33 7.57 17.96
CA TRP A 53 -6.25 6.91 16.66
C TRP A 53 -5.64 5.51 16.74
N SER A 54 -4.76 5.26 17.72
CA SER A 54 -4.30 3.91 18.03
C SER A 54 -5.46 3.01 18.50
N GLY A 55 -6.35 3.55 19.35
CA GLY A 55 -7.55 2.82 19.80
C GLY A 55 -8.54 2.55 18.67
N GLU A 56 -8.76 3.50 17.77
CA GLU A 56 -9.59 3.31 16.57
C GLU A 56 -8.99 2.23 15.64
N GLN A 57 -7.68 2.27 15.40
CA GLN A 57 -7.00 1.25 14.60
C GLN A 57 -7.14 -0.15 15.23
N GLU A 58 -6.92 -0.26 16.54
CA GLU A 58 -7.10 -1.53 17.27
C GLU A 58 -8.53 -2.07 17.15
N TRP A 59 -9.53 -1.18 17.17
CA TRP A 59 -10.91 -1.58 16.98
C TRP A 59 -11.17 -2.16 15.59
N PHE A 60 -10.65 -1.51 14.52
CA PHE A 60 -10.75 -2.03 13.16
C PHE A 60 -9.95 -3.33 12.97
N ASP A 61 -8.76 -3.43 13.57
CA ASP A 61 -7.95 -4.65 13.55
C ASP A 61 -8.70 -5.85 14.16
N ALA A 62 -9.44 -5.61 15.24
CA ALA A 62 -10.19 -6.64 15.94
C ALA A 62 -11.54 -6.99 15.26
N THR A 63 -12.19 -6.04 14.61
CA THR A 63 -13.54 -6.22 14.04
C THR A 63 -13.52 -6.52 12.54
N GLY A 64 -12.53 -6.03 11.80
CA GLY A 64 -12.38 -6.17 10.36
C GLY A 64 -12.47 -7.62 9.85
N PRO A 65 -11.82 -8.60 10.49
CA PRO A 65 -11.93 -9.99 10.05
C PRO A 65 -13.36 -10.55 10.07
N ALA A 66 -14.18 -10.14 11.03
CA ALA A 66 -15.59 -10.54 11.08
C ALA A 66 -16.40 -9.88 9.95
N VAL A 67 -16.10 -8.63 9.59
CA VAL A 67 -16.70 -7.95 8.44
C VAL A 67 -16.28 -8.62 7.13
N SER A 68 -15.00 -8.96 6.98
CA SER A 68 -14.47 -9.68 5.80
C SER A 68 -15.14 -11.05 5.64
N ASN A 69 -15.36 -11.78 6.73
CA ASN A 69 -16.08 -13.04 6.69
C ASN A 69 -17.58 -12.86 6.34
N ALA A 70 -18.19 -11.78 6.77
CA ALA A 70 -19.56 -11.46 6.38
C ALA A 70 -19.66 -11.10 4.88
N ALA A 71 -18.72 -10.34 4.33
CA ALA A 71 -18.62 -10.07 2.90
C ALA A 71 -18.36 -11.37 2.09
N ARG A 72 -17.55 -12.28 2.61
CA ARG A 72 -17.36 -13.62 2.03
C ARG A 72 -18.69 -14.38 1.92
N ASN A 73 -19.54 -14.33 2.95
CA ASN A 73 -20.85 -15.01 2.92
C ASN A 73 -21.80 -14.36 1.88
N VAL A 74 -21.73 -13.05 1.69
CA VAL A 74 -22.46 -12.36 0.61
C VAL A 74 -21.96 -12.82 -0.76
N ALA A 75 -20.65 -12.90 -0.96
CA ALA A 75 -20.03 -13.38 -2.20
C ALA A 75 -20.45 -14.82 -2.53
N GLU A 76 -20.47 -15.71 -1.54
CA GLU A 76 -20.93 -17.10 -1.69
C GLU A 76 -22.41 -17.17 -2.10
N ALA A 77 -23.27 -16.35 -1.49
CA ALA A 77 -24.68 -16.27 -1.83
C ALA A 77 -24.88 -15.79 -3.28
N ILE A 78 -24.11 -14.79 -3.73
CA ILE A 78 -24.12 -14.30 -5.12
C ILE A 78 -23.70 -15.43 -6.08
N LEU A 79 -22.56 -16.08 -5.82
CA LEU A 79 -22.03 -17.12 -6.69
C LEU A 79 -22.95 -18.34 -6.82
N SER A 80 -23.78 -18.59 -5.81
CA SER A 80 -24.76 -19.67 -5.79
C SER A 80 -26.09 -19.29 -6.45
N ASN A 81 -26.31 -17.99 -6.74
CA ASN A 81 -27.55 -17.52 -7.38
C ASN A 81 -27.52 -17.80 -8.88
N PRO A 82 -28.61 -18.35 -9.49
CA PRO A 82 -28.66 -18.64 -10.92
C PRO A 82 -28.52 -17.39 -11.82
N HIS A 83 -28.76 -16.21 -11.27
CA HIS A 83 -28.64 -14.93 -11.98
C HIS A 83 -27.27 -14.25 -11.82
N ALA A 84 -26.26 -14.92 -11.21
CA ALA A 84 -24.94 -14.34 -10.95
C ALA A 84 -24.28 -13.70 -12.18
N LYS A 85 -24.50 -14.24 -13.40
CA LYS A 85 -23.95 -13.68 -14.64
C LYS A 85 -24.37 -12.24 -14.94
N ALA A 86 -25.50 -11.78 -14.42
CA ALA A 86 -25.92 -10.39 -14.59
C ALA A 86 -24.92 -9.38 -13.98
N LEU A 87 -24.14 -9.81 -12.98
CA LEU A 87 -23.07 -8.97 -12.45
C LEU A 87 -21.91 -8.79 -13.45
N GLU A 88 -21.60 -9.80 -14.28
CA GLU A 88 -20.57 -9.66 -15.32
C GLU A 88 -20.99 -8.64 -16.38
N GLU A 89 -22.27 -8.59 -16.72
CA GLU A 89 -22.82 -7.61 -17.67
C GLU A 89 -22.80 -6.18 -17.10
N ALA A 90 -23.04 -6.04 -15.79
CA ALA A 90 -23.13 -4.74 -15.12
C ALA A 90 -21.75 -4.19 -14.64
N PHE A 91 -20.80 -5.06 -14.27
CA PHE A 91 -19.53 -4.69 -13.62
C PHE A 91 -18.28 -5.27 -14.30
N GLY A 92 -18.46 -5.96 -15.42
CA GLY A 92 -17.36 -6.58 -16.17
C GLY A 92 -16.99 -7.98 -15.70
N THR A 93 -16.26 -8.70 -16.57
CA THR A 93 -15.97 -10.14 -16.42
C THR A 93 -15.12 -10.52 -15.22
N ARG A 94 -14.47 -9.54 -14.58
CA ARG A 94 -13.62 -9.80 -13.40
C ARG A 94 -14.40 -9.97 -12.09
N ILE A 95 -15.66 -9.55 -12.04
CA ILE A 95 -16.44 -9.54 -10.79
C ILE A 95 -16.61 -10.94 -10.19
N LEU A 96 -17.06 -11.92 -10.97
CA LEU A 96 -17.27 -13.28 -10.44
C LEU A 96 -15.96 -13.97 -10.04
N PRO A 97 -14.85 -13.90 -10.80
CA PRO A 97 -13.54 -14.34 -10.33
C PRO A 97 -13.09 -13.69 -9.02
N SER A 98 -13.30 -12.38 -8.86
CA SER A 98 -12.95 -11.66 -7.61
C SER A 98 -13.78 -12.14 -6.42
N LEU A 99 -15.09 -12.34 -6.60
CA LEU A 99 -15.97 -12.91 -5.57
C LEU A 99 -15.55 -14.35 -5.19
N ARG A 100 -15.11 -15.16 -6.17
CA ARG A 100 -14.56 -16.50 -5.88
C ARG A 100 -13.29 -16.42 -5.03
N ASN A 101 -12.37 -15.50 -5.36
CA ASN A 101 -11.16 -15.29 -4.57
C ASN A 101 -11.49 -14.88 -3.14
N LEU A 102 -12.49 -14.02 -2.93
CA LEU A 102 -12.96 -13.65 -1.59
C LEU A 102 -13.48 -14.88 -0.82
N VAL A 103 -14.28 -15.74 -1.45
CA VAL A 103 -14.77 -16.98 -0.83
C VAL A 103 -13.63 -17.95 -0.49
N LEU A 104 -12.63 -18.05 -1.35
CA LEU A 104 -11.49 -18.96 -1.18
C LEU A 104 -10.45 -18.46 -0.16
N SER A 105 -10.44 -17.18 0.15
CA SER A 105 -9.41 -16.53 0.99
C SER A 105 -9.84 -16.29 2.43
N MET A 106 -11.12 -16.53 2.76
CA MET A 106 -11.71 -16.21 4.05
C MET A 106 -12.65 -17.31 4.54
N ASP A 107 -12.65 -17.55 5.85
CA ASP A 107 -13.52 -18.52 6.55
C ASP A 107 -13.59 -18.09 8.02
N ASP A 108 -14.66 -18.43 8.73
CA ASP A 108 -14.81 -18.11 10.15
C ASP A 108 -13.74 -18.76 11.04
N ARG A 109 -13.14 -19.87 10.62
CA ARG A 109 -12.04 -20.54 11.31
C ARG A 109 -10.73 -19.76 11.36
N VAL A 110 -10.54 -18.76 10.49
CA VAL A 110 -9.31 -17.93 10.44
C VAL A 110 -9.50 -16.54 11.04
N ILE A 111 -10.68 -16.18 11.52
CA ILE A 111 -10.98 -14.83 12.06
C ILE A 111 -9.98 -14.44 13.17
N GLU A 112 -9.75 -15.33 14.15
CA GLU A 112 -8.86 -15.02 15.27
C GLU A 112 -7.40 -14.87 14.83
N LEU A 113 -6.96 -15.68 13.86
CA LEU A 113 -5.63 -15.53 13.26
C LEU A 113 -5.48 -14.23 12.48
N GLN A 114 -6.53 -13.76 11.79
CA GLN A 114 -6.50 -12.47 11.10
C GLN A 114 -6.47 -11.29 12.08
N LYS A 115 -7.15 -11.36 13.22
CA LYS A 115 -7.02 -10.35 14.28
C LYS A 115 -5.58 -10.27 14.80
N GLU A 116 -4.95 -11.42 15.03
CA GLU A 116 -3.54 -11.48 15.43
C GLU A 116 -2.63 -10.93 14.34
N GLU A 117 -2.87 -11.26 13.05
CA GLU A 117 -2.12 -10.71 11.92
C GLU A 117 -2.22 -9.18 11.85
N ASN A 118 -3.40 -8.62 12.02
CA ASN A 118 -3.61 -7.17 12.06
C ASN A 118 -2.85 -6.52 13.22
N ALA A 119 -2.97 -7.07 14.42
CA ALA A 119 -2.25 -6.57 15.60
C ALA A 119 -0.72 -6.62 15.41
N LEU A 120 -0.18 -7.68 14.78
CA LEU A 120 1.25 -7.77 14.44
C LEU A 120 1.65 -6.71 13.41
N THR A 121 0.79 -6.42 12.43
CA THR A 121 1.02 -5.37 11.44
C THR A 121 1.08 -3.99 12.09
N SER A 122 0.13 -3.68 12.97
CA SER A 122 0.09 -2.42 13.72
C SER A 122 1.30 -2.28 14.67
N ALA A 123 1.72 -3.37 15.32
CA ALA A 123 2.93 -3.40 16.14
C ALA A 123 4.20 -3.10 15.33
N TYR A 124 4.33 -3.69 14.14
CA TYR A 124 5.43 -3.40 13.22
C TYR A 124 5.44 -1.92 12.79
N GLN A 125 4.29 -1.38 12.41
CA GLN A 125 4.15 0.02 11.99
C GLN A 125 4.55 0.97 13.12
N LYS A 126 4.14 0.70 14.35
CA LYS A 126 4.51 1.49 15.53
C LYS A 126 6.01 1.42 15.83
N LEU A 127 6.60 0.23 15.78
CA LEU A 127 8.04 0.03 16.01
C LEU A 127 8.85 0.77 14.94
N TYR A 128 8.47 0.63 13.66
CA TYR A 128 9.18 1.29 12.56
C TYR A 128 8.95 2.81 12.53
N GLY A 129 7.73 3.28 12.83
CA GLY A 129 7.40 4.70 12.92
C GLY A 129 8.10 5.43 14.09
N GLY A 130 8.44 4.69 15.14
CA GLY A 130 9.26 5.17 16.26
C GLY A 130 10.75 5.28 15.97
N ALA A 131 11.22 4.80 14.79
CA ALA A 131 12.64 4.73 14.47
C ALA A 131 13.26 6.12 14.33
N MET A 132 14.27 6.39 15.16
CA MET A 132 15.08 7.60 15.15
C MET A 132 16.56 7.24 15.08
N ALA A 133 17.31 7.98 14.27
CA ALA A 133 18.74 7.82 14.12
C ALA A 133 19.45 9.10 14.54
N GLU A 134 20.58 8.96 15.23
CA GLU A 134 21.46 10.08 15.52
C GLU A 134 22.54 10.19 14.46
N LEU A 135 22.64 11.36 13.83
CA LEU A 135 23.67 11.66 12.85
C LEU A 135 24.23 13.08 13.11
N ASP A 136 25.51 13.17 13.51
CA ASP A 136 26.20 14.42 13.82
C ASP A 136 25.46 15.32 14.83
N GLY A 137 24.94 14.70 15.90
CA GLY A 137 24.20 15.37 16.97
C GLY A 137 22.75 15.76 16.60
N LYS A 138 22.27 15.33 15.43
CA LYS A 138 20.88 15.52 15.00
C LYS A 138 20.09 14.24 15.19
N GLN A 139 18.86 14.37 15.69
CA GLN A 139 17.89 13.28 15.71
C GLN A 139 17.06 13.34 14.43
N LEU A 140 17.13 12.29 13.61
CA LEU A 140 16.51 12.19 12.30
C LEU A 140 15.59 10.97 12.23
N THR A 141 14.47 11.08 11.54
CA THR A 141 13.68 9.91 11.14
C THR A 141 14.42 9.12 10.04
N ILE A 142 14.06 7.85 9.86
CA ILE A 142 14.70 7.04 8.81
C ILE A 142 14.55 7.64 7.40
N PRO A 143 13.38 8.19 6.98
CA PRO A 143 13.27 8.88 5.71
C PRO A 143 14.21 10.10 5.57
N GLN A 144 14.41 10.87 6.65
CA GLN A 144 15.30 12.03 6.63
C GLN A 144 16.78 11.67 6.43
N LEU A 145 17.20 10.44 6.76
CA LEU A 145 18.55 9.94 6.46
C LEU A 145 18.83 9.81 4.96
N THR A 146 17.80 9.69 4.13
CA THR A 146 17.95 9.47 2.68
C THR A 146 18.78 10.57 2.01
N LEU A 147 18.61 11.82 2.43
CA LEU A 147 19.42 12.92 1.92
C LEU A 147 20.92 12.71 2.20
N TYR A 148 21.28 12.26 3.40
CA TYR A 148 22.66 11.96 3.79
C TYR A 148 23.21 10.71 3.11
N LYS A 149 22.37 9.70 2.86
CA LYS A 149 22.70 8.52 2.06
C LYS A 149 22.98 8.84 0.59
N GLN A 150 22.55 10.00 0.10
CA GLN A 150 22.84 10.51 -1.25
C GLN A 150 23.96 11.56 -1.27
N SER A 151 24.67 11.78 -0.17
CA SER A 151 25.81 12.71 -0.11
C SER A 151 26.89 12.37 -1.14
N THR A 152 27.53 13.38 -1.70
CA THR A 152 28.74 13.21 -2.55
C THR A 152 29.92 12.65 -1.77
N ASP A 153 29.98 12.88 -0.44
CA ASP A 153 30.99 12.31 0.45
C ASP A 153 30.68 10.84 0.81
N PRO A 154 31.51 9.86 0.39
CA PRO A 154 31.30 8.45 0.69
C PRO A 154 31.36 8.14 2.22
N ALA A 155 32.12 8.92 2.99
CA ALA A 155 32.17 8.76 4.44
C ALA A 155 30.83 9.14 5.09
N MET A 156 30.21 10.21 4.61
CA MET A 156 28.86 10.61 5.05
C MET A 156 27.80 9.58 4.68
N ARG A 157 27.84 9.05 3.43
CA ARG A 157 26.90 7.98 3.03
C ARG A 157 27.00 6.78 3.95
N ARG A 158 28.21 6.27 4.18
CA ARG A 158 28.48 5.16 5.09
C ARG A 158 27.94 5.46 6.48
N LYS A 159 28.26 6.62 7.05
CA LYS A 159 27.83 7.05 8.38
C LYS A 159 26.30 7.09 8.52
N ALA A 160 25.59 7.54 7.49
CA ALA A 160 24.13 7.57 7.48
C ALA A 160 23.52 6.14 7.52
N TYR A 161 24.09 5.18 6.78
CA TYR A 161 23.68 3.78 6.85
C TYR A 161 24.04 3.14 8.22
N GLU A 162 25.18 3.45 8.79
CA GLU A 162 25.56 2.98 10.12
C GLU A 162 24.63 3.55 11.21
N ALA A 163 24.23 4.82 11.10
CA ALA A 163 23.28 5.45 12.03
C ALA A 163 21.89 4.77 11.96
N GLU A 164 21.42 4.41 10.78
CA GLU A 164 20.18 3.64 10.62
C GLU A 164 20.31 2.25 11.26
N ALA A 165 21.43 1.56 11.01
CA ALA A 165 21.66 0.22 11.50
C ALA A 165 21.63 0.14 13.03
N VAL A 166 22.04 1.19 13.74
CA VAL A 166 22.02 1.24 15.22
C VAL A 166 20.60 1.01 15.77
N TYR A 167 19.58 1.65 15.18
CA TYR A 167 18.21 1.46 15.62
C TYR A 167 17.72 0.03 15.38
N PHE A 168 17.92 -0.48 14.16
CA PHE A 168 17.45 -1.83 13.80
C PHE A 168 18.19 -2.92 14.57
N ASP A 169 19.48 -2.75 14.84
CA ASP A 169 20.23 -3.70 15.67
C ASP A 169 19.75 -3.69 17.13
N ALA A 170 19.43 -2.52 17.67
CA ALA A 170 18.91 -2.39 19.04
C ALA A 170 17.51 -3.05 19.19
N HIS A 171 16.71 -3.02 18.14
CA HIS A 171 15.35 -3.58 18.14
C HIS A 171 15.23 -4.90 17.35
N ARG A 172 16.37 -5.52 17.00
CA ARG A 172 16.40 -6.74 16.17
C ARG A 172 15.49 -7.84 16.72
N ALA A 173 15.54 -8.10 18.02
CA ALA A 173 14.74 -9.15 18.64
C ALA A 173 13.23 -8.90 18.50
N GLU A 174 12.79 -7.65 18.58
CA GLU A 174 11.39 -7.26 18.43
C GLU A 174 10.94 -7.44 16.98
N PHE A 175 11.73 -6.98 16.00
CA PHE A 175 11.46 -7.20 14.59
C PHE A 175 11.42 -8.69 14.22
N ASP A 176 12.39 -9.47 14.69
CA ASP A 176 12.47 -10.91 14.43
C ASP A 176 11.26 -11.65 15.04
N GLU A 177 10.83 -11.28 16.25
CA GLU A 177 9.66 -11.88 16.89
C GLU A 177 8.37 -11.58 16.12
N ILE A 178 8.16 -10.31 15.70
CA ILE A 178 6.98 -9.92 14.90
C ILE A 178 6.98 -10.69 13.58
N TYR A 179 8.12 -10.75 12.89
CA TYR A 179 8.23 -11.44 11.62
C TYR A 179 7.98 -12.95 11.74
N ASP A 180 8.56 -13.61 12.72
CA ASP A 180 8.39 -15.05 12.97
C ASP A 180 6.92 -15.39 13.28
N LYS A 181 6.28 -14.59 14.15
CA LYS A 181 4.86 -14.73 14.45
C LYS A 181 3.99 -14.53 13.21
N MET A 182 4.28 -13.53 12.38
CA MET A 182 3.57 -13.25 11.15
C MET A 182 3.67 -14.42 10.16
N VAL A 183 4.87 -14.98 9.95
CA VAL A 183 5.08 -16.14 9.06
C VAL A 183 4.31 -17.36 9.57
N LYS A 184 4.37 -17.65 10.87
CA LYS A 184 3.66 -18.79 11.48
C LYS A 184 2.15 -18.62 11.35
N ASN A 185 1.63 -17.46 11.70
CA ASN A 185 0.21 -17.12 11.63
C ASN A 185 -0.32 -17.27 10.20
N ARG A 186 0.34 -16.66 9.21
CA ARG A 186 -0.06 -16.71 7.80
C ARG A 186 -0.05 -18.12 7.23
N ASN A 187 0.95 -18.92 7.56
CA ASN A 187 1.00 -20.32 7.13
C ASN A 187 -0.09 -21.17 7.80
N GLU A 188 -0.45 -20.88 9.05
CA GLU A 188 -1.55 -21.57 9.72
C GLU A 188 -2.90 -21.23 9.08
N GLN A 189 -3.15 -19.94 8.77
CA GLN A 189 -4.34 -19.55 8.01
C GLN A 189 -4.42 -20.30 6.67
N ALA A 190 -3.31 -20.39 5.93
CA ALA A 190 -3.26 -21.09 4.66
C ALA A 190 -3.65 -22.58 4.82
N ARG A 191 -3.09 -23.27 5.82
CA ARG A 191 -3.40 -24.69 6.08
C ARG A 191 -4.87 -24.92 6.46
N ILE A 192 -5.45 -24.04 7.29
CA ILE A 192 -6.87 -24.10 7.68
C ILE A 192 -7.77 -23.95 6.44
N LEU A 193 -7.37 -23.08 5.50
CA LEU A 193 -8.10 -22.86 4.25
C LEU A 193 -7.81 -23.92 3.16
N GLY A 194 -6.92 -24.89 3.41
CA GLY A 194 -6.65 -26.02 2.52
C GLY A 194 -5.50 -25.81 1.54
N TYR A 195 -4.66 -24.81 1.77
CA TYR A 195 -3.45 -24.52 0.98
C TYR A 195 -2.21 -25.13 1.64
N ASN A 196 -1.16 -25.40 0.85
CA ASN A 196 0.09 -25.95 1.39
C ASN A 196 0.85 -24.91 2.23
N ASP A 197 0.88 -23.67 1.79
CA ASP A 197 1.53 -22.55 2.46
C ASP A 197 0.87 -21.21 2.12
N TYR A 198 1.36 -20.15 2.74
CA TYR A 198 0.82 -18.80 2.52
C TYR A 198 1.10 -18.27 1.10
N SER A 199 2.10 -18.76 0.39
CA SER A 199 2.38 -18.30 -0.98
C SER A 199 1.20 -18.58 -1.89
N GLU A 200 0.59 -19.77 -1.78
CA GLU A 200 -0.61 -20.12 -2.56
C GLU A 200 -1.81 -19.24 -2.17
N LEU A 201 -2.09 -19.10 -0.87
CA LEU A 201 -3.18 -18.26 -0.37
C LEU A 201 -2.98 -16.79 -0.76
N SER A 202 -1.75 -16.29 -0.76
CA SER A 202 -1.44 -14.90 -1.07
C SER A 202 -1.82 -14.50 -2.50
N TYR A 203 -1.69 -15.41 -3.48
CA TYR A 203 -2.16 -15.15 -4.85
C TYR A 203 -3.67 -14.91 -4.90
N ILE A 204 -4.43 -15.67 -4.12
CA ILE A 204 -5.89 -15.52 -4.01
C ILE A 204 -6.23 -14.19 -3.31
N ARG A 205 -5.59 -13.88 -2.18
CA ARG A 205 -5.80 -12.64 -1.41
C ARG A 205 -5.42 -11.39 -2.18
N MET A 206 -4.38 -11.44 -2.99
CA MET A 206 -4.00 -10.34 -3.89
C MET A 206 -4.88 -10.25 -5.14
N ASN A 207 -5.94 -11.06 -5.22
CA ASN A 207 -6.89 -11.07 -6.34
C ASN A 207 -6.20 -11.21 -7.71
N ARG A 208 -5.17 -12.05 -7.80
CA ARG A 208 -4.44 -12.36 -9.04
C ARG A 208 -5.30 -13.25 -9.91
N ILE A 209 -5.87 -12.68 -10.96
CA ILE A 209 -6.79 -13.34 -11.89
C ILE A 209 -6.12 -13.44 -13.26
N GLY A 210 -6.14 -14.65 -13.84
CA GLY A 210 -5.60 -14.92 -15.17
C GLY A 210 -4.11 -15.24 -15.23
N TYR A 211 -3.41 -15.23 -14.10
CA TYR A 211 -2.02 -15.70 -14.00
C TYR A 211 -1.76 -16.24 -12.58
N GLY A 212 -0.78 -17.12 -12.47
CA GLY A 212 -0.41 -17.79 -11.24
C GLY A 212 1.10 -17.87 -11.02
N PRO A 213 1.56 -18.74 -10.09
CA PRO A 213 2.98 -18.90 -9.78
C PRO A 213 3.86 -19.29 -10.99
N ALA A 214 3.33 -20.06 -11.92
CA ALA A 214 4.07 -20.50 -13.11
C ALA A 214 4.39 -19.34 -14.07
N GLU A 215 3.40 -18.51 -14.37
CA GLU A 215 3.56 -17.31 -15.20
C GLU A 215 4.51 -16.30 -14.55
N VAL A 216 4.39 -16.12 -13.22
CA VAL A 216 5.29 -15.25 -12.46
C VAL A 216 6.71 -15.82 -12.42
N ALA A 217 6.88 -17.15 -12.37
CA ALA A 217 8.21 -17.78 -12.46
C ALA A 217 8.85 -17.54 -13.83
N ALA A 218 8.08 -17.67 -14.91
CA ALA A 218 8.54 -17.36 -16.27
C ALA A 218 8.96 -15.89 -16.40
N PHE A 219 8.12 -14.96 -15.89
CA PHE A 219 8.46 -13.54 -15.87
C PHE A 219 9.76 -13.25 -15.09
N ARG A 220 9.94 -13.86 -13.90
CA ARG A 220 11.21 -13.71 -13.14
C ARG A 220 12.42 -14.21 -13.93
N GLN A 221 12.28 -15.30 -14.68
CA GLN A 221 13.36 -15.81 -15.52
C GLN A 221 13.75 -14.81 -16.62
N GLU A 222 12.77 -14.22 -17.30
CA GLU A 222 13.00 -13.15 -18.28
C GLU A 222 13.71 -11.93 -17.64
N VAL A 223 13.32 -11.54 -16.42
CA VAL A 223 14.00 -10.47 -15.69
C VAL A 223 15.46 -10.81 -15.44
N VAL A 224 15.78 -12.04 -15.02
CA VAL A 224 17.15 -12.49 -14.78
C VAL A 224 17.98 -12.48 -16.06
N GLU A 225 17.41 -12.96 -17.16
CA GLU A 225 18.11 -13.12 -18.43
C GLU A 225 18.26 -11.81 -19.22
N GLN A 226 17.26 -10.93 -19.18
CA GLN A 226 17.20 -9.73 -20.01
C GLN A 226 17.46 -8.44 -19.23
N VAL A 227 16.79 -8.26 -18.08
CA VAL A 227 16.84 -6.99 -17.34
C VAL A 227 18.11 -6.89 -16.48
N VAL A 228 18.47 -7.96 -15.76
CA VAL A 228 19.65 -7.94 -14.87
C VAL A 228 20.95 -7.58 -15.63
N PRO A 229 21.26 -8.14 -16.82
CA PRO A 229 22.43 -7.74 -17.58
C PRO A 229 22.40 -6.27 -18.05
N MET A 230 21.21 -5.73 -18.35
CA MET A 230 21.05 -4.31 -18.70
C MET A 230 21.35 -3.41 -17.48
N ILE A 231 20.80 -3.75 -16.32
CA ILE A 231 21.05 -3.02 -15.08
C ILE A 231 22.54 -3.07 -14.70
N GLN A 232 23.20 -4.22 -14.84
CA GLN A 232 24.64 -4.34 -14.59
C GLN A 232 25.47 -3.38 -15.47
N LYS A 233 25.12 -3.24 -16.76
CA LYS A 233 25.75 -2.26 -17.66
C LYS A 233 25.48 -0.83 -17.21
N ALA A 234 24.25 -0.49 -16.82
CA ALA A 234 23.88 0.82 -16.31
C ALA A 234 24.66 1.17 -15.03
N LEU A 235 24.80 0.20 -14.11
CA LEU A 235 25.59 0.37 -12.89
C LEU A 235 27.07 0.58 -13.17
N ALA A 236 27.65 -0.14 -14.14
CA ALA A 236 29.03 0.07 -14.58
C ALA A 236 29.25 1.48 -15.17
N LEU A 237 28.31 1.96 -15.98
CA LEU A 237 28.32 3.34 -16.51
C LEU A 237 28.19 4.38 -15.39
N ARG A 238 27.30 4.14 -14.42
CA ARG A 238 27.17 5.00 -13.24
C ARG A 238 28.47 5.07 -12.45
N ASN A 239 29.09 3.94 -12.14
CA ASN A 239 30.35 3.88 -11.39
C ASN A 239 31.46 4.63 -12.13
N LYS A 240 31.55 4.48 -13.45
CA LYS A 240 32.49 5.25 -14.28
C LYS A 240 32.23 6.76 -14.20
N ARG A 241 30.94 7.17 -14.25
CA ARG A 241 30.54 8.59 -14.18
C ARG A 241 30.81 9.19 -12.81
N THR A 242 30.59 8.44 -11.74
CA THR A 242 30.81 8.89 -10.36
C THR A 242 32.26 8.75 -9.90
N GLY A 243 33.13 8.08 -10.67
CA GLY A 243 34.51 7.82 -10.30
C GLY A 243 34.68 6.76 -9.19
N ILE A 244 33.65 5.96 -8.91
CA ILE A 244 33.68 4.92 -7.87
C ILE A 244 34.21 3.63 -8.49
N GLU A 245 35.46 3.27 -8.18
CA GLU A 245 36.11 2.06 -8.71
C GLU A 245 35.63 0.79 -8.00
N ASN A 246 35.50 0.84 -6.66
CA ASN A 246 35.09 -0.29 -5.81
C ASN A 246 33.83 0.08 -5.04
N PRO A 247 32.63 -0.01 -5.65
CA PRO A 247 31.40 0.43 -5.03
C PRO A 247 31.03 -0.47 -3.87
N MET A 248 30.71 0.14 -2.74
CA MET A 248 30.12 -0.50 -1.58
C MET A 248 28.60 -0.34 -1.65
N PHE A 249 27.84 -1.09 -0.82
CA PHE A 249 26.38 -1.02 -0.86
C PHE A 249 25.83 0.39 -0.60
N TRP A 250 26.50 1.19 0.23
CA TRP A 250 26.13 2.59 0.50
C TRP A 250 26.38 3.54 -0.68
N ASP A 251 27.09 3.09 -1.72
CA ASP A 251 27.31 3.87 -2.94
C ASP A 251 26.18 3.64 -3.97
N SER A 252 25.23 2.76 -3.68
CA SER A 252 24.12 2.43 -4.58
C SER A 252 23.18 3.60 -4.87
N THR A 253 23.09 4.56 -3.94
CA THR A 253 22.16 5.69 -3.98
C THR A 253 22.70 6.93 -4.71
N ILE A 254 24.00 7.00 -4.99
CA ILE A 254 24.61 8.14 -5.71
C ILE A 254 24.67 7.87 -7.22
N SER A 255 24.20 8.82 -8.02
CA SER A 255 24.14 8.69 -9.48
C SER A 255 25.07 9.65 -10.23
N PHE A 256 25.48 10.77 -9.64
CA PHE A 256 26.34 11.78 -10.25
C PHE A 256 27.45 12.19 -9.28
N ALA A 257 28.65 12.49 -9.83
CA ALA A 257 29.82 12.86 -9.01
C ALA A 257 29.63 14.17 -8.22
N ASP A 258 28.89 15.10 -8.76
CA ASP A 258 28.54 16.40 -8.20
C ASP A 258 27.25 16.41 -7.37
N GLY A 259 26.61 15.24 -7.21
CA GLY A 259 25.38 15.03 -6.43
C GLY A 259 24.18 14.67 -7.29
N ASN A 260 23.24 13.99 -6.67
CA ASN A 260 21.97 13.65 -7.32
C ASN A 260 21.12 14.91 -7.55
N PRO A 261 20.22 14.90 -8.55
CA PRO A 261 19.18 15.93 -8.67
C PRO A 261 18.38 16.06 -7.36
N VAL A 262 18.12 17.29 -6.98
CA VAL A 262 17.27 17.62 -5.84
C VAL A 262 16.14 18.54 -6.30
N PRO A 263 14.94 18.47 -5.69
CA PRO A 263 13.88 19.41 -6.00
C PRO A 263 14.30 20.84 -5.62
N HIS A 264 13.89 21.81 -6.42
CA HIS A 264 14.12 23.22 -6.15
C HIS A 264 12.86 23.86 -5.58
N GLY A 265 12.99 24.49 -4.43
CA GLY A 265 11.91 25.22 -3.78
C GLY A 265 11.44 24.59 -2.47
N SER A 266 10.57 25.32 -1.79
CA SER A 266 9.88 24.87 -0.59
C SER A 266 8.77 23.87 -0.93
N TYR A 267 8.19 23.27 0.11
CA TYR A 267 6.99 22.43 -0.02
C TYR A 267 5.88 23.15 -0.81
N ASP A 268 5.57 24.39 -0.45
CA ASP A 268 4.50 25.16 -1.09
C ASP A 268 4.81 25.45 -2.58
N GLU A 269 6.06 25.72 -2.91
CA GLU A 269 6.48 25.93 -4.30
C GLU A 269 6.39 24.64 -5.12
N LEU A 270 6.73 23.50 -4.55
CA LEU A 270 6.59 22.20 -5.21
C LEU A 270 5.11 21.83 -5.42
N MET A 271 4.26 22.06 -4.42
CA MET A 271 2.82 21.85 -4.54
C MET A 271 2.18 22.79 -5.58
N ALA A 272 2.56 24.06 -5.59
CA ALA A 272 2.11 25.00 -6.64
C ALA A 272 2.61 24.62 -8.04
N GLY A 273 3.86 24.13 -8.14
CA GLY A 273 4.42 23.60 -9.38
C GLY A 273 3.67 22.38 -9.91
N SER A 274 3.30 21.43 -9.03
CA SER A 274 2.49 20.27 -9.41
C SER A 274 1.10 20.69 -9.88
N ARG A 275 0.44 21.60 -9.17
CA ARG A 275 -0.85 22.16 -9.57
C ARG A 275 -0.82 22.74 -10.98
N LYS A 276 0.20 23.58 -11.26
CA LYS A 276 0.40 24.15 -12.58
C LYS A 276 0.60 23.08 -13.66
N MET A 277 1.44 22.08 -13.39
CA MET A 277 1.72 20.99 -14.32
C MET A 277 0.44 20.23 -14.69
N TYR A 278 -0.40 19.89 -13.71
CA TYR A 278 -1.66 19.16 -13.95
C TYR A 278 -2.72 20.02 -14.65
N HIS A 279 -2.73 21.34 -14.42
CA HIS A 279 -3.56 22.29 -15.18
C HIS A 279 -3.15 22.39 -16.66
N GLU A 280 -1.86 22.28 -16.97
CA GLU A 280 -1.36 22.27 -18.34
C GLU A 280 -1.62 20.93 -19.05
N LEU A 281 -1.83 19.84 -18.31
CA LEU A 281 -2.02 18.51 -18.87
C LEU A 281 -3.45 18.32 -19.44
N SER A 282 -4.50 18.55 -18.63
CA SER A 282 -5.90 18.52 -19.08
C SER A 282 -6.84 19.20 -18.06
N PRO A 283 -8.07 19.57 -18.47
CA PRO A 283 -9.09 20.08 -17.56
C PRO A 283 -9.44 19.09 -16.43
N GLU A 284 -9.49 17.80 -16.73
CA GLU A 284 -9.84 16.75 -15.76
C GLU A 284 -8.76 16.60 -14.70
N THR A 285 -7.48 16.64 -15.08
CA THR A 285 -6.37 16.59 -14.13
C THR A 285 -6.26 17.88 -13.32
N ALA A 286 -6.66 19.03 -13.90
CA ALA A 286 -6.75 20.30 -13.19
C ALA A 286 -7.79 20.24 -12.06
N GLU A 287 -9.03 19.81 -12.38
CA GLU A 287 -10.11 19.63 -11.39
C GLU A 287 -9.68 18.68 -10.28
N PHE A 288 -9.04 17.56 -10.64
CA PHE A 288 -8.58 16.55 -9.69
C PHE A 288 -7.53 17.09 -8.73
N ILE A 289 -6.45 17.73 -9.24
CA ILE A 289 -5.36 18.25 -8.36
C ILE A 289 -5.85 19.39 -7.48
N ASP A 290 -6.75 20.25 -8.00
CA ASP A 290 -7.38 21.32 -7.23
C ASP A 290 -8.17 20.74 -6.06
N PHE A 291 -9.01 19.73 -6.31
CA PHE A 291 -9.76 19.05 -5.26
C PHE A 291 -8.82 18.44 -4.20
N MET A 292 -7.79 17.74 -4.63
CA MET A 292 -6.83 17.10 -3.73
C MET A 292 -6.10 18.09 -2.83
N GLN A 293 -5.65 19.23 -3.39
CA GLN A 293 -4.92 20.24 -2.62
C GLN A 293 -5.85 21.08 -1.75
N ASP A 294 -7.02 21.48 -2.26
CA ASP A 294 -7.97 22.33 -1.54
C ASP A 294 -8.64 21.59 -0.36
N ASN A 295 -8.67 20.26 -0.40
CA ASN A 295 -9.20 19.41 0.68
C ASN A 295 -8.12 18.71 1.51
N GLU A 296 -6.85 19.11 1.40
CA GLU A 296 -5.72 18.60 2.20
C GLU A 296 -5.53 17.07 2.09
N MET A 297 -5.74 16.50 0.89
CA MET A 297 -5.61 15.07 0.62
C MET A 297 -4.16 14.59 0.51
N PHE A 298 -3.19 15.38 1.00
CA PHE A 298 -1.77 15.05 1.03
C PHE A 298 -1.20 15.19 2.43
N ASP A 299 -0.54 14.15 2.92
CA ASP A 299 0.38 14.24 4.05
C ASP A 299 1.73 13.69 3.64
N VAL A 300 2.60 14.55 3.14
CA VAL A 300 3.86 14.15 2.52
C VAL A 300 5.12 14.51 3.33
N LEU A 301 5.00 15.35 4.37
CA LEU A 301 6.17 15.76 5.16
C LEU A 301 6.54 14.72 6.22
N SER A 302 7.82 14.40 6.32
CA SER A 302 8.36 13.50 7.34
C SER A 302 8.41 14.18 8.71
N ARG A 303 8.02 13.46 9.77
CA ARG A 303 8.06 13.92 11.16
C ARG A 303 8.17 12.75 12.15
N PRO A 304 8.65 12.98 13.39
CA PRO A 304 8.68 11.95 14.42
C PRO A 304 7.29 11.37 14.73
N GLY A 305 7.21 10.06 14.89
CA GLY A 305 5.95 9.34 15.14
C GLY A 305 5.15 8.99 13.90
N LYS A 306 5.43 9.60 12.75
CA LYS A 306 4.83 9.26 11.47
C LYS A 306 5.42 7.95 10.94
N MET A 307 4.57 7.04 10.45
CA MET A 307 5.02 5.79 9.84
C MET A 307 5.93 6.07 8.65
N SER A 308 6.99 5.30 8.49
CA SER A 308 7.89 5.39 7.33
C SER A 308 7.26 4.80 6.07
N GLY A 309 7.78 5.23 4.91
CA GLY A 309 7.28 4.79 3.61
C GLY A 309 6.25 5.74 3.02
N GLY A 310 5.46 5.22 2.10
CA GLY A 310 4.39 5.96 1.43
C GLY A 310 3.33 5.01 0.90
N TYR A 311 2.11 5.47 0.82
CA TYR A 311 0.98 4.77 0.24
C TYR A 311 -0.04 5.76 -0.34
N GLU A 312 -0.91 5.24 -1.16
CA GLU A 312 -2.14 5.87 -1.59
C GLU A 312 -3.30 5.04 -1.08
N GLU A 313 -4.33 5.69 -0.56
CA GLU A 313 -5.54 5.02 -0.08
C GLU A 313 -6.79 5.72 -0.61
N MET A 314 -7.67 4.95 -1.25
CA MET A 314 -8.93 5.48 -1.77
C MET A 314 -9.96 5.62 -0.65
N LEU A 315 -10.58 6.78 -0.56
CA LEU A 315 -11.71 7.06 0.33
C LEU A 315 -13.02 6.97 -0.46
N PRO A 316 -13.73 5.83 -0.44
CA PRO A 316 -14.85 5.58 -1.38
C PRO A 316 -16.01 6.57 -1.25
N ASP A 317 -16.37 6.99 -0.03
CA ASP A 317 -17.47 7.96 0.20
C ASP A 317 -17.17 9.33 -0.38
N TYR A 318 -15.89 9.72 -0.37
CA TYR A 318 -15.42 11.01 -0.88
C TYR A 318 -14.97 10.92 -2.35
N LYS A 319 -14.89 9.71 -2.90
CA LYS A 319 -14.42 9.43 -4.27
C LYS A 319 -13.06 10.07 -4.56
N THR A 320 -12.18 10.10 -3.58
CA THR A 320 -10.86 10.70 -3.66
C THR A 320 -9.82 9.82 -3.01
N PRO A 321 -8.60 9.77 -3.54
CA PRO A 321 -7.48 9.18 -2.84
C PRO A 321 -6.93 10.13 -1.78
N PHE A 322 -6.22 9.54 -0.81
CA PHE A 322 -5.33 10.23 0.11
C PHE A 322 -3.90 9.78 -0.15
N ILE A 323 -2.95 10.72 -0.21
CA ILE A 323 -1.54 10.44 -0.44
C ILE A 323 -0.75 10.66 0.84
N PHE A 324 -0.15 9.59 1.33
CA PHE A 324 0.78 9.57 2.45
C PHE A 324 2.20 9.35 1.92
N ALA A 325 3.14 10.17 2.34
CA ALA A 325 4.55 10.02 1.99
C ALA A 325 5.46 10.58 3.10
N ASN A 326 6.76 10.47 2.90
CA ASN A 326 7.79 11.01 3.80
C ASN A 326 8.85 11.72 2.97
N TRP A 327 8.56 12.94 2.53
CA TRP A 327 9.50 13.77 1.78
C TRP A 327 10.78 14.03 2.57
N ASN A 328 11.87 13.99 1.87
CA ASN A 328 13.20 14.02 2.46
C ASN A 328 14.20 14.93 1.71
N GLY A 329 13.74 15.70 0.71
CA GLY A 329 14.54 16.62 -0.07
C GLY A 329 15.26 15.98 -1.25
N THR A 330 14.85 14.77 -1.66
CA THR A 330 15.42 14.09 -2.84
C THR A 330 14.48 14.15 -4.05
N ALA A 331 14.97 13.77 -5.23
CA ALA A 331 14.17 13.69 -6.45
C ALA A 331 12.95 12.76 -6.29
N GLY A 332 13.00 11.77 -5.39
CA GLY A 332 11.89 10.89 -5.07
C GLY A 332 10.63 11.62 -4.55
N ASP A 333 10.78 12.80 -3.96
CA ASP A 333 9.65 13.62 -3.52
C ASP A 333 8.80 14.09 -4.73
N VAL A 334 9.46 14.43 -5.83
CA VAL A 334 8.80 14.80 -7.10
C VAL A 334 8.16 13.58 -7.75
N ASP A 335 8.82 12.42 -7.70
CA ASP A 335 8.27 11.17 -8.21
C ASP A 335 6.97 10.79 -7.49
N VAL A 336 6.90 11.00 -6.17
CA VAL A 336 5.67 10.78 -5.39
C VAL A 336 4.52 11.65 -5.89
N LEU A 337 4.75 12.95 -6.14
CA LEU A 337 3.72 13.83 -6.67
C LEU A 337 3.23 13.46 -8.07
N THR A 338 4.11 12.91 -8.90
CA THR A 338 3.76 12.59 -10.30
C THR A 338 3.21 11.18 -10.44
N LEU A 339 3.86 10.16 -9.87
CA LEU A 339 3.50 8.75 -10.05
C LEU A 339 2.25 8.37 -9.26
N SER A 340 2.12 8.83 -8.02
CA SER A 340 0.92 8.53 -7.21
C SER A 340 -0.34 9.07 -7.87
N LEU A 341 -0.29 10.27 -8.45
CA LEU A 341 -1.43 10.89 -9.13
C LEU A 341 -1.74 10.24 -10.49
N ILE A 342 -0.76 9.74 -11.24
CA ILE A 342 -0.98 9.02 -12.50
C ILE A 342 -1.74 7.70 -12.26
N HIS A 343 -1.41 6.96 -11.20
CA HIS A 343 -2.11 5.72 -10.86
C HIS A 343 -3.57 5.92 -10.46
N ILE A 344 -3.93 7.11 -10.02
CA ILE A 344 -5.30 7.49 -9.62
C ILE A 344 -6.11 7.97 -10.83
N SER A 345 -5.47 8.64 -11.78
CA SER A 345 -6.12 9.23 -12.95
C SER A 345 -6.34 8.24 -14.11
N GLU A 346 -6.06 6.94 -13.92
CA GLU A 346 -6.38 5.95 -14.94
C GLU A 346 -7.89 5.91 -15.22
N PRO A 347 -8.33 6.11 -16.49
CA PRO A 347 -9.75 6.19 -16.86
C PRO A 347 -10.58 4.98 -16.45
N THR A 348 -9.94 3.82 -16.27
CA THR A 348 -10.57 2.57 -15.83
C THR A 348 -10.98 2.59 -14.37
N ARG A 349 -10.33 3.37 -13.50
CA ARG A 349 -10.73 3.55 -12.10
C ARG A 349 -11.84 4.59 -11.93
N LEU A 350 -11.79 5.69 -12.69
CA LEU A 350 -12.87 6.69 -12.69
C LEU A 350 -14.20 6.11 -13.20
N ALA A 351 -14.18 5.18 -14.16
CA ALA A 351 -15.37 4.49 -14.65
C ALA A 351 -15.97 3.48 -13.64
N LEU A 352 -15.24 3.06 -12.64
CA LEU A 352 -15.73 2.21 -11.54
C LEU A 352 -16.38 3.02 -10.40
N ILE A 353 -16.23 4.35 -10.43
CA ILE A 353 -16.75 5.30 -9.43
C ILE A 353 -18.01 6.02 -9.95
N SER A 354 -18.25 5.98 -11.25
CA SER A 354 -19.49 6.48 -11.88
C SER A 354 -20.52 5.36 -12.04
#